data_32de4d52a1951751d3cb5b057ee29543
#
_entry.id   32de4d52a1951751d3cb5b057ee29543
#
_cell.length_a   1.000
_cell.length_b   1.000
_cell.length_c   1.000
_cell.angle_alpha   90.00
_cell.angle_beta   90.00
_cell.angle_gamma   90.00
#
_symmetry.space_group_name_H-M   'P 1'
#
loop_
_entity.id
_entity.type
_entity.pdbx_description
1 polymer ?
#
loop_
_entity_poly.entity_id
_entity_poly.type
_entity_poly.pdbx_seq_one_letter_code
_entity_poly.pdbx_strand_id
1 'polypeptide(L)'
;FYTNGTWSQGMTALMALRYLQKTDLGSLGHNSAAYVHRVTQALELAFADRDGYLADPAFVKVPVQTLLSEEYARNRRSEFRDEAFGALPPPGEIEGYAPFNAGATAGGTEQAISTEQAISTLYGACAPRKTAAAAKPRFDGTSLPSVRGRLAAALDEMVVGQDTSQLVIVDREGNMVAITPSDFPKSPMVPGTGMTLGNRMVQFRLDESSPNVIAPGKRPRVTPHALAVHRDGEPWLIFNTPGGDMQAQALLQVFLNLSSFEMELQEAVNAPRFRTVSVPSSFAPHEAEPGTLWLEGELFGETAQALSARGYELVEYQPWDNHFGSVGAIIIEMDDSGERLLLAAADPREHTWAAGR
;
A
#
# COMPACT_ATOMS: atom_id res chain seq x y z
N PHE A 1 -16.46 8.49 -3.31
CA PHE A 1 -15.47 7.41 -3.49
C PHE A 1 -16.12 6.06 -3.29
N TYR A 2 -15.68 5.10 -4.08
CA TYR A 2 -16.05 3.68 -3.99
C TYR A 2 -14.77 2.85 -3.93
N THR A 3 -14.77 1.82 -3.11
CA THR A 3 -13.66 0.88 -2.98
C THR A 3 -14.15 -0.49 -2.52
N ASN A 4 -13.26 -1.45 -2.47
CA ASN A 4 -13.55 -2.78 -1.95
C ASN A 4 -13.95 -2.73 -0.45
N GLY A 5 -14.66 -3.76 0.01
CA GLY A 5 -15.09 -3.89 1.41
C GLY A 5 -13.93 -4.01 2.41
N THR A 6 -14.26 -4.06 3.70
CA THR A 6 -13.30 -4.02 4.82
C THR A 6 -12.37 -5.24 4.92
N TRP A 7 -12.63 -6.29 4.14
CA TRP A 7 -11.72 -7.42 3.92
C TRP A 7 -10.56 -7.08 2.97
N SER A 8 -10.49 -5.84 2.48
CA SER A 8 -9.39 -5.29 1.66
C SER A 8 -8.85 -4.04 2.35
N GLN A 9 -7.68 -3.57 1.91
CA GLN A 9 -7.12 -2.31 2.43
C GLN A 9 -7.68 -1.04 1.75
N GLY A 10 -8.70 -1.12 0.91
CA GLY A 10 -9.22 0.02 0.16
C GLY A 10 -9.63 1.23 1.02
N MET A 11 -10.08 1.00 2.25
CA MET A 11 -10.39 2.07 3.19
C MET A 11 -9.17 2.87 3.66
N THR A 12 -7.95 2.32 3.56
CA THR A 12 -6.73 3.00 4.03
C THR A 12 -6.52 4.34 3.32
N ALA A 13 -6.63 4.36 1.99
CA ALA A 13 -6.53 5.61 1.23
C ALA A 13 -7.64 6.60 1.60
N LEU A 14 -8.88 6.11 1.83
CA LEU A 14 -10.01 6.96 2.22
C LEU A 14 -9.83 7.56 3.62
N MET A 15 -9.32 6.80 4.58
CA MET A 15 -8.97 7.31 5.92
C MET A 15 -7.88 8.37 5.83
N ALA A 16 -6.80 8.11 5.10
CA ALA A 16 -5.73 9.09 4.88
C ALA A 16 -6.25 10.38 4.23
N LEU A 17 -7.12 10.30 3.21
CA LEU A 17 -7.80 11.46 2.62
C LEU A 17 -8.62 12.24 3.64
N ARG A 18 -9.35 11.54 4.53
CA ARG A 18 -10.12 12.20 5.61
C ARG A 18 -9.21 12.94 6.59
N TYR A 19 -8.04 12.36 6.91
CA TYR A 19 -7.07 13.00 7.80
C TYR A 19 -6.40 14.21 7.14
N LEU A 20 -6.25 14.22 5.82
CA LEU A 20 -5.68 15.34 5.05
C LEU A 20 -6.70 16.44 4.69
N GLN A 21 -8.01 16.17 4.77
CA GLN A 21 -9.08 17.00 4.20
C GLN A 21 -9.04 18.50 4.62
N LYS A 22 -8.46 18.83 5.78
CA LYS A 22 -8.35 20.22 6.27
C LYS A 22 -6.96 20.82 6.09
N THR A 23 -6.07 20.12 5.42
CA THR A 23 -4.72 20.58 5.10
C THR A 23 -4.74 21.21 3.71
N ASP A 24 -4.26 22.44 3.60
CA ASP A 24 -3.99 23.03 2.30
C ASP A 24 -2.69 22.43 1.72
N LEU A 25 -2.84 21.29 1.04
CA LEU A 25 -1.71 20.56 0.47
C LEU A 25 -1.03 21.33 -0.67
N GLY A 26 -1.81 22.12 -1.44
CA GLY A 26 -1.28 22.92 -2.52
C GLY A 26 -0.25 23.96 -2.02
N SER A 27 -0.52 24.58 -0.87
CA SER A 27 0.39 25.55 -0.28
C SER A 27 1.71 24.95 0.23
N LEU A 28 1.74 23.64 0.49
CA LEU A 28 2.97 22.95 0.90
C LEU A 28 3.95 22.75 -0.26
N GLY A 29 3.46 22.82 -1.50
CA GLY A 29 4.23 22.54 -2.71
C GLY A 29 4.34 21.04 -3.01
N HIS A 30 4.11 20.69 -4.28
CA HIS A 30 4.17 19.30 -4.75
C HIS A 30 5.53 18.66 -4.40
N ASN A 31 5.49 17.51 -3.80
CA ASN A 31 6.67 16.72 -3.42
C ASN A 31 7.73 17.46 -2.58
N SER A 32 7.38 18.59 -1.98
CA SER A 32 8.22 19.22 -0.95
C SER A 32 8.35 18.34 0.30
N ALA A 33 9.37 18.56 1.11
CA ALA A 33 9.52 17.84 2.38
C ALA A 33 8.31 18.01 3.32
N ALA A 34 7.66 19.17 3.30
CA ALA A 34 6.45 19.44 4.10
C ALA A 34 5.26 18.61 3.61
N TYR A 35 5.06 18.51 2.29
CA TYR A 35 4.03 17.68 1.68
C TYR A 35 4.27 16.19 1.94
N VAL A 36 5.47 15.69 1.61
CA VAL A 36 5.84 14.28 1.81
C VAL A 36 5.65 13.88 3.26
N HIS A 37 6.15 14.68 4.20
CA HIS A 37 5.99 14.45 5.62
C HIS A 37 4.51 14.37 6.04
N ARG A 38 3.69 15.33 5.60
CA ARG A 38 2.27 15.39 5.96
C ARG A 38 1.48 14.19 5.43
N VAL A 39 1.72 13.83 4.18
CA VAL A 39 1.05 12.67 3.56
C VAL A 39 1.53 11.36 4.19
N THR A 40 2.82 11.24 4.50
CA THR A 40 3.38 10.08 5.21
C THR A 40 2.72 9.89 6.57
N GLN A 41 2.59 10.95 7.38
CA GLN A 41 1.92 10.85 8.68
C GLN A 41 0.46 10.43 8.56
N ALA A 42 -0.28 10.97 7.59
CA ALA A 42 -1.66 10.56 7.35
C ALA A 42 -1.77 9.09 6.93
N LEU A 43 -0.83 8.59 6.13
CA LEU A 43 -0.74 7.19 5.74
C LEU A 43 -0.42 6.30 6.95
N GLU A 44 0.58 6.64 7.75
CA GLU A 44 0.95 5.84 8.92
C GLU A 44 -0.19 5.73 9.95
N LEU A 45 -0.91 6.82 10.20
CA LEU A 45 -2.13 6.80 11.02
C LEU A 45 -3.22 5.92 10.39
N ALA A 46 -3.45 6.01 9.08
CA ALA A 46 -4.44 5.21 8.39
C ALA A 46 -4.08 3.72 8.34
N PHE A 47 -2.79 3.39 8.23
CA PHE A 47 -2.32 2.01 8.32
C PHE A 47 -2.46 1.44 9.73
N ALA A 48 -2.21 2.24 10.76
CA ALA A 48 -2.46 1.83 12.15
C ALA A 48 -3.94 1.47 12.36
N ASP A 49 -4.84 2.31 11.88
CA ASP A 49 -6.28 2.09 11.96
C ASP A 49 -6.74 0.91 11.08
N ARG A 50 -6.10 0.72 9.91
CA ARG A 50 -6.31 -0.46 9.05
C ARG A 50 -6.04 -1.74 9.83
N ASP A 51 -4.87 -1.85 10.43
CA ASP A 51 -4.46 -3.06 11.15
C ASP A 51 -5.27 -3.24 12.44
N GLY A 52 -5.66 -2.13 13.07
CA GLY A 52 -6.47 -2.13 14.29
C GLY A 52 -7.92 -2.61 14.08
N TYR A 53 -8.50 -2.35 12.92
CA TYR A 53 -9.95 -2.49 12.76
C TYR A 53 -10.42 -3.25 11.51
N LEU A 54 -9.65 -3.26 10.40
CA LEU A 54 -10.15 -3.82 9.15
C LEU A 54 -9.98 -5.34 9.08
N ALA A 55 -11.07 -6.02 8.78
CA ALA A 55 -11.11 -7.48 8.62
C ALA A 55 -12.35 -7.90 7.81
N ASP A 56 -12.57 -9.21 7.72
CA ASP A 56 -13.77 -9.78 7.13
C ASP A 56 -15.01 -9.40 7.94
N PRO A 57 -15.96 -8.61 7.40
CA PRO A 57 -17.14 -8.14 8.11
C PRO A 57 -18.13 -9.26 8.47
N ALA A 58 -17.97 -10.47 7.92
CA ALA A 58 -18.73 -11.63 8.33
C ALA A 58 -18.27 -12.19 9.70
N PHE A 59 -17.08 -11.83 10.15
CA PHE A 59 -16.47 -12.31 11.40
C PHE A 59 -16.25 -11.20 12.43
N VAL A 60 -16.05 -9.96 11.96
CA VAL A 60 -15.68 -8.83 12.82
C VAL A 60 -16.56 -7.62 12.50
N LYS A 61 -17.14 -7.01 13.52
CA LYS A 61 -17.83 -5.75 13.36
C LYS A 61 -16.82 -4.63 13.14
N VAL A 62 -16.72 -4.12 11.92
CA VAL A 62 -15.81 -3.02 11.57
C VAL A 62 -16.52 -1.68 11.73
N PRO A 63 -15.94 -0.69 12.46
CA PRO A 63 -16.60 0.60 12.72
C PRO A 63 -16.45 1.59 11.54
N VAL A 64 -16.88 1.21 10.34
CA VAL A 64 -16.68 1.97 9.08
C VAL A 64 -17.14 3.41 9.19
N GLN A 65 -18.33 3.65 9.77
CA GLN A 65 -18.91 4.99 9.88
C GLN A 65 -18.07 5.89 10.78
N THR A 66 -17.55 5.33 11.89
CA THR A 66 -16.69 6.07 12.81
C THR A 66 -15.33 6.36 12.18
N LEU A 67 -14.68 5.36 11.58
CA LEU A 67 -13.38 5.51 10.93
C LEU A 67 -13.36 6.59 9.83
N LEU A 68 -14.49 6.81 9.15
CA LEU A 68 -14.65 7.82 8.12
C LEU A 68 -15.34 9.10 8.61
N SER A 69 -15.68 9.21 9.90
CA SER A 69 -16.33 10.39 10.46
C SER A 69 -15.36 11.59 10.56
N GLU A 70 -15.92 12.81 10.51
CA GLU A 70 -15.11 14.03 10.72
C GLU A 70 -14.57 14.14 12.15
N GLU A 71 -15.32 13.64 13.12
CA GLU A 71 -14.88 13.65 14.51
C GLU A 71 -13.63 12.77 14.70
N TYR A 72 -13.66 11.53 14.21
CA TYR A 72 -12.51 10.63 14.26
C TYR A 72 -11.32 11.19 13.48
N ALA A 73 -11.55 11.69 12.27
CA ALA A 73 -10.51 12.31 11.48
C ALA A 73 -9.86 13.52 12.16
N ARG A 74 -10.63 14.34 12.88
CA ARG A 74 -10.12 15.47 13.67
C ARG A 74 -9.21 14.97 14.80
N ASN A 75 -9.58 13.92 15.49
CA ASN A 75 -8.77 13.33 16.54
C ASN A 75 -7.44 12.81 15.96
N ARG A 76 -7.49 12.09 14.85
CA ARG A 76 -6.28 11.61 14.16
C ARG A 76 -5.40 12.75 13.64
N ARG A 77 -5.98 13.83 13.10
CA ARG A 77 -5.23 15.04 12.71
C ARG A 77 -4.50 15.70 13.86
N SER A 78 -5.03 15.66 15.08
CA SER A 78 -4.36 16.25 16.26
C SER A 78 -3.07 15.50 16.65
N GLU A 79 -2.83 14.32 16.10
CA GLU A 79 -1.60 13.55 16.29
C GLU A 79 -0.48 13.93 15.30
N PHE A 80 -0.77 14.75 14.28
CA PHE A 80 0.25 15.28 13.38
C PHE A 80 1.28 16.11 14.15
N ARG A 81 2.54 15.93 13.83
CA ARG A 81 3.67 16.59 14.49
C ARG A 81 4.75 16.97 13.48
N ASP A 82 5.74 17.74 13.90
CA ASP A 82 6.80 18.24 13.03
C ASP A 82 7.89 17.19 12.73
N GLU A 83 7.98 16.14 13.54
CA GLU A 83 8.96 15.06 13.41
C GLU A 83 8.29 13.78 12.95
N ALA A 84 9.08 12.87 12.39
CA ALA A 84 8.63 11.52 12.04
C ALA A 84 8.07 10.78 13.27
N PHE A 85 7.12 9.87 13.08
CA PHE A 85 6.64 9.03 14.19
C PHE A 85 7.74 8.07 14.69
N GLY A 86 8.72 7.72 13.86
CA GLY A 86 9.81 6.81 14.21
C GLY A 86 9.39 5.34 14.34
N ALA A 87 8.11 5.09 14.57
CA ALA A 87 7.47 3.77 14.57
C ALA A 87 6.00 3.95 14.20
N LEU A 88 5.30 2.87 13.85
CA LEU A 88 3.87 2.93 13.58
C LEU A 88 3.14 3.44 14.84
N PRO A 89 2.38 4.54 14.75
CA PRO A 89 1.56 5.02 15.87
C PRO A 89 0.48 3.98 16.24
N PRO A 90 -0.06 4.03 17.46
CA PRO A 90 -1.20 3.18 17.81
C PRO A 90 -2.43 3.54 16.96
N PRO A 91 -3.36 2.59 16.74
CA PRO A 91 -4.65 2.91 16.16
C PRO A 91 -5.42 3.87 17.07
N GLY A 92 -6.27 4.73 16.49
CA GLY A 92 -7.09 5.64 17.26
C GLY A 92 -8.16 4.88 18.07
N GLU A 93 -8.54 5.41 19.21
CA GLU A 93 -9.53 4.78 20.08
C GLU A 93 -10.96 4.98 19.53
N ILE A 94 -11.75 3.91 19.58
CA ILE A 94 -13.18 3.94 19.24
C ILE A 94 -13.95 3.25 20.38
N GLU A 95 -14.91 3.95 20.95
CA GLU A 95 -15.73 3.44 22.04
C GLU A 95 -16.41 2.11 21.66
N GLY A 96 -16.29 1.11 22.52
CA GLY A 96 -16.83 -0.24 22.31
C GLY A 96 -16.01 -1.13 21.37
N TYR A 97 -14.81 -0.71 20.98
CA TYR A 97 -13.86 -1.52 20.20
C TYR A 97 -12.51 -1.61 20.91
N ALA A 98 -11.88 -2.79 20.81
CA ALA A 98 -10.51 -3.00 21.26
C ALA A 98 -9.63 -3.15 20.00
N PRO A 99 -8.89 -2.12 19.58
CA PRO A 99 -8.08 -2.20 18.39
C PRO A 99 -6.81 -3.04 18.61
N PHE A 100 -6.38 -3.75 17.58
CA PHE A 100 -5.10 -4.42 17.57
C PHE A 100 -3.98 -3.39 17.32
N ASN A 101 -2.98 -3.35 18.18
CA ASN A 101 -1.82 -2.46 18.02
C ASN A 101 -0.66 -3.20 17.35
N ALA A 102 -0.65 -3.20 16.03
CA ALA A 102 0.39 -3.86 15.23
C ALA A 102 1.80 -3.27 15.46
N GLY A 103 1.90 -1.98 15.81
CA GLY A 103 3.18 -1.33 16.13
C GLY A 103 3.80 -1.83 17.42
N ALA A 104 2.99 -2.19 18.43
CA ALA A 104 3.50 -2.73 19.68
C ALA A 104 4.03 -4.16 19.53
N THR A 105 3.54 -4.92 18.55
CA THR A 105 3.97 -6.31 18.31
C THR A 105 5.18 -6.40 17.38
N ALA A 106 5.45 -5.38 16.58
CA ALA A 106 6.59 -5.34 15.66
C ALA A 106 7.97 -5.33 16.34
N GLY A 107 8.05 -5.03 17.65
CA GLY A 107 9.29 -5.09 18.45
C GLY A 107 9.33 -6.28 19.44
N GLY A 108 8.21 -6.95 19.67
CA GLY A 108 8.13 -8.19 20.40
C GLY A 108 8.31 -9.34 19.42
N THR A 109 9.25 -10.22 19.69
CA THR A 109 9.38 -11.50 19.01
C THR A 109 8.04 -12.25 19.05
N GLU A 110 7.10 -11.96 18.11
CA GLU A 110 6.39 -13.08 17.51
C GLU A 110 7.52 -14.01 17.11
N GLN A 111 7.69 -15.13 17.82
CA GLN A 111 8.70 -16.09 17.42
C GLN A 111 8.43 -16.32 15.94
N ALA A 112 9.28 -15.73 15.11
CA ALA A 112 9.24 -15.94 13.70
C ALA A 112 9.35 -17.46 13.53
N ILE A 113 8.18 -18.12 13.45
CA ILE A 113 8.14 -19.46 12.92
C ILE A 113 8.74 -19.26 11.55
N SER A 114 10.01 -19.68 11.40
CA SER A 114 10.69 -19.52 10.13
C SER A 114 9.74 -19.98 9.04
N THR A 115 9.80 -19.36 7.87
CA THR A 115 8.96 -19.78 6.72
C THR A 115 9.05 -21.30 6.54
N GLU A 116 10.19 -21.90 6.87
CA GLU A 116 10.41 -23.35 6.90
C GLU A 116 9.60 -24.05 8.01
N GLN A 117 9.46 -23.46 9.19
CA GLN A 117 8.66 -24.03 10.29
C GLN A 117 7.15 -23.89 10.00
N ALA A 118 6.70 -22.77 9.45
CA ALA A 118 5.31 -22.58 9.05
C ALA A 118 4.94 -23.55 7.90
N ILE A 119 5.80 -23.73 6.93
CA ILE A 119 5.65 -24.70 5.83
C ILE A 119 5.69 -26.13 6.37
N SER A 120 6.61 -26.46 7.28
CA SER A 120 6.71 -27.78 7.92
C SER A 120 5.48 -28.13 8.75
N THR A 121 4.91 -27.16 9.47
CA THR A 121 3.72 -27.34 10.30
C THR A 121 2.46 -27.51 9.44
N LEU A 122 2.35 -26.80 8.32
CA LEU A 122 1.18 -26.83 7.43
C LEU A 122 1.20 -28.00 6.43
N TYR A 123 2.36 -28.48 6.02
CA TYR A 123 2.48 -29.44 4.91
C TYR A 123 3.15 -30.78 5.27
N GLY A 124 3.46 -31.06 6.54
CA GLY A 124 4.07 -32.31 6.99
C GLY A 124 5.27 -32.69 6.13
N ALA A 125 6.44 -32.75 6.70
CA ALA A 125 7.74 -33.14 6.20
C ALA A 125 7.84 -33.63 4.73
N CYS A 126 7.85 -32.71 3.78
CA CYS A 126 8.41 -32.92 2.46
C CYS A 126 9.69 -32.07 2.38
N ALA A 127 10.81 -32.63 2.81
CA ALA A 127 12.08 -31.93 2.86
C ALA A 127 12.63 -31.68 1.45
N PRO A 128 12.94 -30.44 1.04
CA PRO A 128 13.72 -30.19 -0.16
C PRO A 128 15.18 -30.61 0.07
N ARG A 129 15.76 -31.32 -0.89
CA ARG A 129 17.18 -31.66 -0.91
C ARG A 129 18.04 -30.41 -0.86
N LYS A 130 18.98 -30.35 0.10
CA LYS A 130 19.99 -29.30 0.22
C LYS A 130 20.82 -29.24 -1.07
N THR A 131 20.72 -28.12 -1.79
CA THR A 131 21.75 -27.72 -2.77
C THR A 131 22.84 -26.94 -2.05
N ALA A 132 24.11 -27.17 -2.46
CA ALA A 132 25.28 -26.66 -1.80
C ALA A 132 25.29 -25.14 -1.66
N ALA A 133 25.70 -24.68 -0.48
CA ALA A 133 25.82 -23.28 -0.13
C ALA A 133 26.87 -22.57 -1.01
N ALA A 134 26.45 -21.54 -1.72
CA ALA A 134 27.37 -20.59 -2.33
C ALA A 134 28.06 -19.74 -1.24
N ALA A 135 29.37 -19.54 -1.37
CA ALA A 135 30.19 -18.81 -0.41
C ALA A 135 29.74 -17.35 -0.28
N LYS A 136 29.53 -16.89 0.95
CA LYS A 136 29.22 -15.49 1.27
C LYS A 136 30.43 -14.60 0.92
N PRO A 137 30.27 -13.50 0.17
CA PRO A 137 31.34 -12.51 0.02
C PRO A 137 31.59 -11.81 1.35
N ARG A 138 32.87 -11.69 1.74
CA ARG A 138 33.28 -10.86 2.87
C ARG A 138 33.30 -9.39 2.42
N PHE A 139 32.57 -8.54 3.11
CA PHE A 139 32.64 -7.09 2.94
C PHE A 139 33.45 -6.45 4.07
N ASP A 140 34.38 -5.57 3.70
CA ASP A 140 35.09 -4.66 4.60
C ASP A 140 34.23 -3.42 4.87
N GLY A 141 34.25 -2.96 6.10
CA GLY A 141 33.27 -2.03 6.67
C GLY A 141 33.41 -0.56 6.29
N THR A 142 33.61 -0.22 5.02
CA THR A 142 33.71 1.19 4.59
C THR A 142 33.00 1.41 3.26
N SER A 143 31.69 1.62 3.28
CA SER A 143 30.98 2.51 2.34
C SER A 143 29.46 2.36 2.38
N LEU A 144 28.78 3.47 2.62
CA LEU A 144 27.54 4.00 2.04
C LEU A 144 26.18 3.33 2.35
N PRO A 145 25.12 4.16 2.60
CA PRO A 145 23.72 3.75 2.81
C PRO A 145 23.13 2.89 1.70
N SER A 146 23.71 2.94 0.48
CA SER A 146 23.21 2.25 -0.71
C SER A 146 23.31 0.71 -0.67
N VAL A 147 24.08 0.13 0.23
CA VAL A 147 24.22 -1.34 0.33
C VAL A 147 23.06 -1.94 1.13
N ARG A 148 22.59 -1.25 2.16
CA ARG A 148 21.41 -1.68 2.95
C ARG A 148 20.13 -1.65 2.11
N GLY A 149 19.95 -0.58 1.31
CA GLY A 149 18.80 -0.48 0.39
C GLY A 149 18.79 -1.56 -0.69
N ARG A 150 19.95 -1.89 -1.27
CA ARG A 150 20.04 -2.97 -2.27
C ARG A 150 19.86 -4.36 -1.67
N LEU A 151 20.25 -4.57 -0.41
CA LEU A 151 20.02 -5.84 0.27
C LEU A 151 18.55 -6.00 0.67
N ALA A 152 17.92 -4.93 1.15
CA ALA A 152 16.47 -4.91 1.44
C ALA A 152 15.66 -5.16 0.16
N ALA A 153 15.97 -4.47 -0.95
CA ALA A 153 15.32 -4.70 -2.24
C ALA A 153 15.50 -6.13 -2.76
N ALA A 154 16.71 -6.70 -2.63
CA ALA A 154 16.98 -8.09 -3.03
C ALA A 154 16.24 -9.12 -2.15
N LEU A 155 16.02 -8.81 -0.87
CA LEU A 155 15.23 -9.66 0.04
C LEU A 155 13.73 -9.54 -0.26
N ASP A 156 13.25 -8.35 -0.62
CA ASP A 156 11.86 -8.11 -1.03
C ASP A 156 11.54 -8.82 -2.37
N GLU A 157 12.47 -8.82 -3.33
CA GLU A 157 12.38 -9.63 -4.55
C GLU A 157 12.33 -11.14 -4.28
N MET A 158 12.99 -11.61 -3.22
CA MET A 158 12.99 -13.03 -2.86
C MET A 158 11.74 -13.49 -2.11
N VAL A 159 11.06 -12.60 -1.38
CA VAL A 159 9.95 -12.94 -0.48
C VAL A 159 8.59 -12.64 -1.11
N VAL A 160 8.49 -11.58 -1.90
CA VAL A 160 7.24 -11.18 -2.58
C VAL A 160 7.55 -11.07 -4.06
N GLY A 161 7.43 -12.17 -4.78
CA GLY A 161 7.45 -12.09 -6.25
C GLY A 161 6.43 -11.05 -6.69
N GLN A 162 6.86 -10.10 -7.52
CA GLN A 162 6.00 -9.10 -8.15
C GLN A 162 5.10 -9.80 -9.17
N ASP A 163 3.98 -10.31 -8.70
CA ASP A 163 3.03 -11.09 -9.49
C ASP A 163 1.69 -10.39 -9.67
N THR A 164 1.53 -9.24 -9.00
CA THR A 164 0.29 -8.47 -9.08
C THR A 164 0.29 -7.65 -10.37
N SER A 165 -0.78 -7.75 -11.12
CA SER A 165 -1.04 -6.92 -12.29
C SER A 165 -2.28 -6.05 -12.06
N GLN A 166 -2.56 -5.14 -12.98
CA GLN A 166 -3.73 -4.28 -12.91
C GLN A 166 -4.41 -4.13 -14.27
N LEU A 167 -5.71 -3.91 -14.24
CA LEU A 167 -6.52 -3.59 -15.40
C LEU A 167 -7.63 -2.65 -15.00
N VAL A 168 -7.83 -1.56 -15.74
CA VAL A 168 -8.99 -0.68 -15.64
C VAL A 168 -9.66 -0.57 -16.99
N ILE A 169 -10.99 -0.60 -17.00
CA ILE A 169 -11.81 -0.51 -18.20
C ILE A 169 -12.96 0.44 -17.93
N VAL A 170 -13.25 1.29 -18.91
CA VAL A 170 -14.48 2.06 -18.97
C VAL A 170 -15.12 1.78 -20.32
N ASP A 171 -16.39 1.39 -20.32
CA ASP A 171 -17.14 1.16 -21.55
C ASP A 171 -17.83 2.44 -22.05
N ARG A 172 -18.48 2.32 -23.22
CA ARG A 172 -19.19 3.44 -23.86
C ARG A 172 -20.34 3.98 -23.01
N GLU A 173 -20.96 3.12 -22.22
CA GLU A 173 -22.06 3.46 -21.31
C GLU A 173 -21.56 4.13 -20.03
N GLY A 174 -20.26 4.12 -19.77
CA GLY A 174 -19.61 4.66 -18.56
C GLY A 174 -19.55 3.68 -17.38
N ASN A 175 -19.80 2.39 -17.64
CA ASN A 175 -19.54 1.38 -16.61
C ASN A 175 -18.03 1.27 -16.40
N MET A 176 -17.63 1.23 -15.13
CA MET A 176 -16.22 1.18 -14.71
C MET A 176 -15.91 -0.17 -14.09
N VAL A 177 -14.83 -0.79 -14.54
CA VAL A 177 -14.30 -2.04 -13.96
C VAL A 177 -12.82 -1.90 -13.67
N ALA A 178 -12.41 -2.27 -12.47
CA ALA A 178 -11.01 -2.41 -12.11
C ALA A 178 -10.75 -3.82 -11.58
N ILE A 179 -9.70 -4.45 -12.07
CA ILE A 179 -9.30 -5.80 -11.71
C ILE A 179 -7.83 -5.76 -11.30
N THR A 180 -7.53 -6.33 -10.12
CA THR A 180 -6.16 -6.46 -9.62
C THR A 180 -5.86 -7.95 -9.45
N PRO A 181 -5.53 -8.66 -10.54
CA PRO A 181 -5.13 -10.06 -10.47
C PRO A 181 -3.78 -10.16 -9.79
N SER A 182 -3.65 -11.12 -8.90
CA SER A 182 -2.42 -11.35 -8.18
C SER A 182 -2.36 -12.81 -7.81
N ASP A 183 -1.36 -13.48 -8.32
CA ASP A 183 -1.11 -14.89 -8.12
C ASP A 183 0.36 -15.08 -7.74
N PHE A 184 0.64 -15.90 -6.77
CA PHE A 184 2.01 -16.09 -6.34
C PHE A 184 2.65 -17.20 -7.21
N PRO A 185 3.75 -16.91 -7.91
CA PRO A 185 4.34 -17.81 -8.91
C PRO A 185 4.78 -19.17 -8.34
N LYS A 186 4.83 -19.31 -7.02
CA LYS A 186 5.16 -20.56 -6.32
C LYS A 186 3.94 -21.33 -5.83
N SER A 187 2.73 -20.87 -6.12
CA SER A 187 1.50 -21.56 -5.71
C SER A 187 1.31 -22.86 -6.51
N PRO A 188 0.95 -23.96 -5.84
CA PRO A 188 0.70 -25.21 -6.54
C PRO A 188 -0.53 -25.14 -7.43
N MET A 189 -0.46 -25.76 -8.58
CA MET A 189 -1.61 -25.93 -9.46
C MET A 189 -2.55 -27.02 -8.93
N VAL A 190 -3.85 -26.76 -8.96
CA VAL A 190 -4.87 -27.77 -8.64
C VAL A 190 -4.94 -28.76 -9.80
N PRO A 191 -4.63 -30.07 -9.59
CA PRO A 191 -4.62 -31.05 -10.65
C PRO A 191 -5.94 -31.10 -11.42
N GLY A 192 -5.86 -31.12 -12.74
CA GLY A 192 -7.02 -31.25 -13.63
C GLY A 192 -7.83 -29.95 -13.85
N THR A 193 -7.47 -28.81 -13.22
CA THR A 193 -8.22 -27.56 -13.37
C THR A 193 -7.50 -26.49 -14.18
N GLY A 194 -6.17 -26.57 -14.28
CA GLY A 194 -5.33 -25.50 -14.85
C GLY A 194 -5.27 -24.23 -14.00
N MET A 195 -5.82 -24.25 -12.77
CA MET A 195 -5.82 -23.11 -11.85
C MET A 195 -4.73 -23.27 -10.79
N THR A 196 -4.04 -22.19 -10.45
CA THR A 196 -3.16 -22.11 -9.30
C THR A 196 -3.94 -21.74 -8.04
N LEU A 197 -3.47 -22.22 -6.88
CA LEU A 197 -4.03 -21.81 -5.59
C LEU A 197 -3.49 -20.43 -5.21
N GLY A 198 -4.38 -19.53 -4.84
CA GLY A 198 -3.96 -18.27 -4.19
C GLY A 198 -3.39 -18.56 -2.80
N ASN A 199 -2.29 -17.91 -2.45
CA ASN A 199 -1.66 -18.06 -1.13
C ASN A 199 -2.00 -16.87 -0.18
N ARG A 200 -3.15 -16.23 -0.36
CA ARG A 200 -3.57 -15.06 0.45
C ARG A 200 -3.66 -15.32 1.95
N MET A 201 -3.60 -16.58 2.39
CA MET A 201 -3.53 -16.91 3.80
C MET A 201 -2.29 -16.32 4.51
N VAL A 202 -1.21 -16.03 3.79
CA VAL A 202 -0.04 -15.32 4.33
C VAL A 202 -0.35 -13.88 4.81
N GLN A 203 -1.53 -13.37 4.50
CA GLN A 203 -2.00 -12.06 4.95
C GLN A 203 -2.81 -12.12 6.25
N PHE A 204 -3.12 -13.31 6.79
CA PHE A 204 -3.67 -13.45 8.13
C PHE A 204 -2.62 -13.15 9.20
N ARG A 205 -3.11 -12.79 10.39
CA ARG A 205 -2.33 -12.73 11.62
C ARG A 205 -2.52 -14.01 12.43
N LEU A 206 -1.52 -14.37 13.24
CA LEU A 206 -1.62 -15.46 14.21
C LEU A 206 -1.96 -14.95 15.60
N ASP A 207 -1.80 -13.65 15.86
CA ASP A 207 -2.17 -13.02 17.12
C ASP A 207 -3.71 -12.98 17.26
N GLU A 208 -4.20 -13.60 18.35
CA GLU A 208 -5.63 -13.74 18.64
C GLU A 208 -6.33 -12.39 18.89
N SER A 209 -5.58 -11.35 19.27
CA SER A 209 -6.12 -9.99 19.45
C SER A 209 -6.35 -9.26 18.13
N SER A 210 -5.78 -9.75 17.03
CA SER A 210 -5.93 -9.13 15.71
C SER A 210 -7.32 -9.38 15.12
N PRO A 211 -8.01 -8.36 14.60
CA PRO A 211 -9.26 -8.56 13.86
C PRO A 211 -9.05 -9.42 12.62
N ASN A 212 -7.82 -9.49 12.11
CA ASN A 212 -7.42 -10.30 10.95
C ASN A 212 -6.79 -11.65 11.34
N VAL A 213 -7.04 -12.15 12.57
CA VAL A 213 -6.59 -13.50 12.98
C VAL A 213 -7.21 -14.57 12.09
N ILE A 214 -6.43 -15.62 11.81
CA ILE A 214 -6.88 -16.75 10.99
C ILE A 214 -8.06 -17.48 11.64
N ALA A 215 -9.08 -17.79 10.86
CA ALA A 215 -10.21 -18.61 11.30
C ALA A 215 -10.81 -19.39 10.12
N PRO A 216 -11.42 -20.59 10.36
CA PRO A 216 -12.09 -21.33 9.32
C PRO A 216 -13.19 -20.52 8.62
N GLY A 217 -13.20 -20.50 7.30
CA GLY A 217 -14.19 -19.79 6.50
C GLY A 217 -14.03 -18.27 6.41
N LYS A 218 -13.06 -17.69 7.13
CA LYS A 218 -12.78 -16.26 7.13
C LYS A 218 -11.91 -15.87 5.92
N ARG A 219 -12.21 -14.71 5.33
CA ARG A 219 -11.35 -14.09 4.31
C ARG A 219 -10.23 -13.32 5.00
N PRO A 220 -8.96 -13.44 4.55
CA PRO A 220 -7.90 -12.56 5.02
C PRO A 220 -8.18 -11.12 4.56
N ARG A 221 -7.69 -10.13 5.31
CA ARG A 221 -7.64 -8.76 4.82
C ARG A 221 -6.55 -8.67 3.76
N VAL A 222 -6.97 -8.61 2.50
CA VAL A 222 -6.06 -8.59 1.35
C VAL A 222 -5.62 -7.18 0.95
N THR A 223 -4.48 -7.07 0.27
CA THR A 223 -3.97 -5.81 -0.24
C THR A 223 -4.66 -5.33 -1.52
N PRO A 224 -5.06 -6.18 -2.48
CA PRO A 224 -5.69 -5.71 -3.71
C PRO A 224 -6.92 -4.85 -3.46
N HIS A 225 -6.94 -3.68 -4.07
CA HIS A 225 -8.10 -2.78 -4.09
C HIS A 225 -8.03 -1.86 -5.31
N ALA A 226 -9.16 -1.23 -5.59
CA ALA A 226 -9.30 -0.17 -6.57
C ALA A 226 -10.03 1.01 -5.94
N LEU A 227 -9.89 2.17 -6.53
CA LEU A 227 -10.68 3.34 -6.20
C LEU A 227 -11.46 3.79 -7.43
N ALA A 228 -12.74 4.08 -7.24
CA ALA A 228 -13.56 4.81 -8.18
C ALA A 228 -14.08 6.08 -7.52
N VAL A 229 -14.04 7.18 -8.24
CA VAL A 229 -14.43 8.50 -7.75
C VAL A 229 -15.55 9.04 -8.59
N HIS A 230 -16.59 9.53 -7.94
CA HIS A 230 -17.64 10.31 -8.58
C HIS A 230 -17.41 11.79 -8.25
N ARG A 231 -17.67 12.64 -9.22
CA ARG A 231 -17.68 14.10 -9.10
C ARG A 231 -19.10 14.56 -9.42
N ASP A 232 -19.72 15.30 -8.50
CA ASP A 232 -21.10 15.80 -8.64
C ASP A 232 -22.17 14.73 -8.95
N GLY A 233 -21.93 13.52 -8.41
CA GLY A 233 -22.82 12.37 -8.59
C GLY A 233 -22.50 11.49 -9.80
N GLU A 234 -21.69 11.97 -10.74
CA GLU A 234 -21.33 11.25 -11.97
C GLU A 234 -19.97 10.53 -11.84
N PRO A 235 -19.79 9.38 -12.52
CA PRO A 235 -18.50 8.70 -12.61
C PRO A 235 -17.44 9.63 -13.20
N TRP A 236 -16.31 9.75 -12.50
CA TRP A 236 -15.23 10.63 -12.95
C TRP A 236 -13.90 9.91 -13.15
N LEU A 237 -13.45 9.11 -12.20
CA LEU A 237 -12.13 8.48 -12.22
C LEU A 237 -12.23 7.05 -11.70
N ILE A 238 -11.54 6.13 -12.39
CA ILE A 238 -11.26 4.79 -11.88
C ILE A 238 -9.78 4.49 -12.02
N PHE A 239 -9.18 3.92 -10.98
CA PHE A 239 -7.76 3.60 -10.98
C PHE A 239 -7.43 2.50 -9.99
N ASN A 240 -6.39 1.74 -10.30
CA ASN A 240 -5.79 0.73 -9.42
C ASN A 240 -4.30 0.57 -9.73
N THR A 241 -3.62 -0.27 -8.94
CA THR A 241 -2.18 -0.50 -9.06
C THR A 241 -1.79 -1.83 -8.44
N PRO A 242 -0.73 -2.49 -8.88
CA PRO A 242 -0.02 -3.51 -8.10
C PRO A 242 0.77 -2.89 -6.94
N GLY A 243 1.48 -3.71 -6.15
CA GLY A 243 2.48 -3.25 -5.17
C GLY A 243 2.17 -3.51 -3.70
N GLY A 244 1.30 -4.47 -3.36
CA GLY A 244 1.04 -4.83 -1.96
C GLY A 244 0.54 -3.64 -1.13
N ASP A 245 1.24 -3.29 -0.05
CA ASP A 245 0.90 -2.14 0.80
C ASP A 245 1.22 -0.78 0.15
N MET A 246 1.96 -0.76 -0.96
CA MET A 246 2.13 0.46 -1.76
C MET A 246 0.84 0.87 -2.47
N GLN A 247 -0.09 -0.04 -2.73
CA GLN A 247 -1.31 0.26 -3.49
C GLN A 247 -2.08 1.46 -2.91
N ALA A 248 -2.34 1.47 -1.59
CA ALA A 248 -3.05 2.58 -0.94
C ALA A 248 -2.26 3.89 -1.01
N GLN A 249 -0.94 3.82 -0.93
CA GLN A 249 -0.05 4.97 -0.96
C GLN A 249 0.05 5.58 -2.37
N ALA A 250 0.21 4.74 -3.41
CA ALA A 250 0.27 5.19 -4.80
C ALA A 250 -1.06 5.82 -5.25
N LEU A 251 -2.19 5.16 -4.96
CA LEU A 251 -3.50 5.68 -5.33
C LEU A 251 -3.80 7.01 -4.62
N LEU A 252 -3.43 7.15 -3.34
CA LEU A 252 -3.55 8.41 -2.63
C LEU A 252 -2.74 9.52 -3.31
N GLN A 253 -1.45 9.27 -3.61
CA GLN A 253 -0.56 10.27 -4.21
C GLN A 253 -1.06 10.69 -5.60
N VAL A 254 -1.44 9.75 -6.48
CA VAL A 254 -1.99 10.08 -7.80
C VAL A 254 -3.30 10.87 -7.68
N PHE A 255 -4.19 10.50 -6.74
CA PHE A 255 -5.39 11.28 -6.51
C PHE A 255 -5.10 12.71 -6.02
N LEU A 256 -4.12 12.89 -5.14
CA LEU A 256 -3.72 14.22 -4.65
C LEU A 256 -3.06 15.05 -5.77
N ASN A 257 -2.30 14.44 -6.66
CA ASN A 257 -1.73 15.12 -7.84
C ASN A 257 -2.84 15.69 -8.73
N LEU A 258 -3.90 14.92 -8.96
CA LEU A 258 -5.06 15.38 -9.74
C LEU A 258 -5.89 16.43 -9.00
N SER A 259 -6.12 16.26 -7.70
CA SER A 259 -7.11 17.05 -6.96
C SER A 259 -6.56 18.27 -6.24
N SER A 260 -5.30 18.25 -5.81
CA SER A 260 -4.66 19.31 -5.03
C SER A 260 -3.62 20.10 -5.84
N PHE A 261 -3.10 19.51 -6.91
CA PHE A 261 -2.10 20.12 -7.78
C PHE A 261 -2.59 20.29 -9.22
N GLU A 262 -3.82 19.87 -9.52
CA GLU A 262 -4.48 20.07 -10.83
C GLU A 262 -3.65 19.55 -12.02
N MET A 263 -2.86 18.49 -11.80
CA MET A 263 -2.04 17.88 -12.85
C MET A 263 -2.91 17.17 -13.87
N GLU A 264 -2.46 17.16 -15.12
CA GLU A 264 -3.01 16.27 -16.15
C GLU A 264 -2.82 14.79 -15.77
N LEU A 265 -3.74 13.91 -16.25
CA LEU A 265 -3.78 12.52 -15.79
C LEU A 265 -2.45 11.78 -15.96
N GLN A 266 -1.80 11.90 -17.12
CA GLN A 266 -0.52 11.23 -17.37
C GLN A 266 0.61 11.84 -16.54
N GLU A 267 0.60 13.14 -16.31
CA GLU A 267 1.56 13.83 -15.45
C GLU A 267 1.40 13.36 -14.00
N ALA A 268 0.17 13.29 -13.50
CA ALA A 268 -0.15 12.81 -12.15
C ALA A 268 0.34 11.37 -11.92
N VAL A 269 0.25 10.51 -12.93
CA VAL A 269 0.73 9.12 -12.88
C VAL A 269 2.25 9.05 -12.95
N ASN A 270 2.90 9.91 -13.76
CA ASN A 270 4.34 9.93 -13.93
C ASN A 270 5.10 10.54 -12.75
N ALA A 271 4.44 11.39 -11.97
CA ALA A 271 5.08 12.12 -10.88
C ALA A 271 5.83 11.20 -9.91
N PRO A 272 7.01 11.63 -9.42
CA PRO A 272 7.79 10.86 -8.45
C PRO A 272 7.00 10.54 -7.20
N ARG A 273 7.19 9.32 -6.68
CA ARG A 273 6.47 8.80 -5.50
C ARG A 273 7.40 8.53 -4.34
N PHE A 274 6.78 8.46 -3.18
CA PHE A 274 7.40 8.01 -1.94
C PHE A 274 6.57 6.91 -1.30
N ARG A 275 7.21 6.09 -0.43
CA ARG A 275 6.58 4.97 0.25
C ARG A 275 7.06 4.90 1.69
N THR A 276 6.14 4.96 2.65
CA THR A 276 6.50 4.57 4.02
C THR A 276 6.50 3.04 4.15
N VAL A 277 7.53 2.53 4.79
CA VAL A 277 7.67 1.12 5.18
C VAL A 277 7.73 0.97 6.71
N SER A 278 7.42 2.04 7.44
CA SER A 278 7.24 2.02 8.90
C SER A 278 6.08 1.15 9.36
N VAL A 279 5.23 0.72 8.43
CA VAL A 279 4.03 -0.08 8.70
C VAL A 279 4.34 -1.56 8.56
N PRO A 280 3.81 -2.44 9.45
CA PRO A 280 3.95 -3.86 9.27
C PRO A 280 3.39 -4.32 7.93
N SER A 281 4.19 -5.08 7.18
CA SER A 281 3.78 -5.67 5.92
C SER A 281 2.46 -6.45 6.09
N SER A 282 1.57 -6.35 5.12
CA SER A 282 0.37 -7.19 5.08
C SER A 282 0.69 -8.67 4.93
N PHE A 283 1.90 -9.03 4.54
CA PHE A 283 2.35 -10.40 4.30
C PHE A 283 3.21 -10.90 5.47
N ALA A 284 2.95 -12.15 5.90
CA ALA A 284 3.80 -12.78 6.91
C ALA A 284 5.26 -12.82 6.43
N PRO A 285 6.24 -12.55 7.31
CA PRO A 285 6.16 -12.41 8.76
C PRO A 285 5.77 -11.02 9.29
N HIS A 286 5.18 -10.15 8.49
CA HIS A 286 4.69 -8.82 8.86
C HIS A 286 5.80 -7.86 9.32
N GLU A 287 6.95 -7.93 8.66
CA GLU A 287 8.09 -7.04 8.93
C GLU A 287 7.73 -5.57 8.72
N ALA A 288 8.41 -4.71 9.45
CA ALA A 288 8.35 -3.27 9.32
C ALA A 288 9.74 -2.68 9.43
N GLU A 289 9.97 -1.53 8.82
CA GLU A 289 11.18 -0.73 8.96
C GLU A 289 10.82 0.61 9.64
N PRO A 290 10.77 0.66 10.98
CA PRO A 290 10.31 1.83 11.72
C PRO A 290 11.04 3.10 11.32
N GLY A 291 10.30 4.19 11.03
CA GLY A 291 10.87 5.47 10.63
C GLY A 291 11.42 5.55 9.21
N THR A 292 11.33 4.46 8.43
CA THR A 292 11.92 4.41 7.09
C THR A 292 10.96 4.88 6.01
N LEU A 293 11.47 5.69 5.10
CA LEU A 293 10.77 6.23 3.94
C LEU A 293 11.60 5.98 2.68
N TRP A 294 11.00 5.34 1.69
CA TRP A 294 11.57 5.13 0.38
C TRP A 294 11.18 6.28 -0.55
N LEU A 295 12.14 6.79 -1.31
CA LEU A 295 11.95 7.91 -2.22
C LEU A 295 12.43 7.53 -3.63
N GLU A 296 11.66 7.86 -4.66
CA GLU A 296 12.18 7.84 -6.03
C GLU A 296 13.23 8.94 -6.22
N GLY A 297 14.26 8.68 -7.02
CA GLY A 297 15.49 9.46 -7.10
C GLY A 297 15.31 10.95 -7.34
N GLU A 298 14.25 11.36 -8.04
CA GLU A 298 13.94 12.79 -8.24
C GLU A 298 13.56 13.53 -6.92
N LEU A 299 13.15 12.78 -5.89
CA LEU A 299 12.89 13.33 -4.55
C LEU A 299 14.13 13.34 -3.67
N PHE A 300 15.24 12.74 -4.16
CA PHE A 300 16.47 12.59 -3.38
C PHE A 300 17.39 13.79 -3.61
N GLY A 301 17.29 14.78 -2.74
CA GLY A 301 18.01 16.05 -2.83
C GLY A 301 17.68 16.93 -1.62
N GLU A 302 17.22 18.13 -1.84
CA GLU A 302 16.82 19.06 -0.77
C GLU A 302 15.64 18.50 0.04
N THR A 303 14.68 17.86 -0.63
CA THR A 303 13.55 17.18 0.04
C THR A 303 14.03 16.08 0.97
N ALA A 304 14.95 15.23 0.53
CA ALA A 304 15.52 14.17 1.35
C ALA A 304 16.26 14.74 2.57
N GLN A 305 17.08 15.77 2.38
CA GLN A 305 17.81 16.39 3.49
C GLN A 305 16.85 16.93 4.57
N ALA A 306 15.78 17.60 4.14
CA ALA A 306 14.79 18.15 5.06
C ALA A 306 13.93 17.06 5.75
N LEU A 307 13.66 15.92 5.09
CA LEU A 307 12.99 14.77 5.69
C LEU A 307 13.89 14.05 6.70
N SER A 308 15.19 13.88 6.39
CA SER A 308 16.15 13.32 7.34
C SER A 308 16.26 14.17 8.61
N ALA A 309 16.22 15.51 8.47
CA ALA A 309 16.20 16.42 9.62
C ALA A 309 14.95 16.27 10.49
N ARG A 310 13.86 15.72 9.97
CA ARG A 310 12.63 15.37 10.70
C ARG A 310 12.68 13.98 11.36
N GLY A 311 13.78 13.25 11.19
CA GLY A 311 14.01 11.93 11.82
C GLY A 311 13.62 10.74 10.96
N TYR A 312 13.38 10.90 9.66
CA TYR A 312 13.19 9.76 8.76
C TYR A 312 14.53 9.09 8.40
N GLU A 313 14.57 7.76 8.39
CA GLU A 313 15.56 6.99 7.66
C GLU A 313 15.15 6.91 6.19
N LEU A 314 16.06 7.30 5.27
CA LEU A 314 15.72 7.42 3.86
C LEU A 314 16.43 6.39 3.02
N VAL A 315 15.69 5.80 2.08
CA VAL A 315 16.22 4.87 1.07
C VAL A 315 15.90 5.43 -0.32
N GLU A 316 16.96 5.59 -1.14
CA GLU A 316 16.84 6.07 -2.52
C GLU A 316 16.59 4.90 -3.47
N TYR A 317 15.63 5.09 -4.36
CA TYR A 317 15.33 4.20 -5.49
C TYR A 317 15.53 4.93 -6.82
N GLN A 318 15.71 4.17 -7.89
CA GLN A 318 15.79 4.75 -9.23
C GLN A 318 14.46 5.42 -9.61
N PRO A 319 14.48 6.44 -10.49
CA PRO A 319 13.24 6.96 -11.07
C PRO A 319 12.45 5.83 -11.76
N TRP A 320 11.13 5.86 -11.57
CA TRP A 320 10.19 4.88 -12.12
C TRP A 320 10.44 3.44 -11.69
N ASP A 321 10.86 3.27 -10.44
CA ASP A 321 11.01 1.96 -9.84
C ASP A 321 9.64 1.34 -9.51
N ASN A 322 9.44 0.07 -9.82
CA ASN A 322 8.16 -0.61 -9.64
C ASN A 322 7.77 -0.87 -8.17
N HIS A 323 8.69 -0.68 -7.21
CA HIS A 323 8.38 -0.67 -5.78
C HIS A 323 7.39 0.45 -5.38
N PHE A 324 7.18 1.43 -6.26
CA PHE A 324 6.21 2.52 -6.08
C PHE A 324 4.87 2.28 -6.78
N GLY A 325 4.58 1.04 -7.16
CA GLY A 325 3.38 0.65 -7.86
C GLY A 325 3.41 1.03 -9.35
N SER A 326 2.36 0.64 -10.06
CA SER A 326 2.18 0.92 -11.49
C SER A 326 0.71 1.23 -11.75
N VAL A 327 0.35 2.52 -11.70
CA VAL A 327 -1.04 2.96 -11.69
C VAL A 327 -1.63 2.96 -13.11
N GLY A 328 -2.69 2.16 -13.31
CA GLY A 328 -3.59 2.32 -14.44
C GLY A 328 -4.78 3.20 -14.04
N ALA A 329 -5.10 4.21 -14.85
CA ALA A 329 -6.15 5.16 -14.54
C ALA A 329 -6.93 5.58 -15.79
N ILE A 330 -8.26 5.78 -15.62
CA ILE A 330 -9.12 6.37 -16.65
C ILE A 330 -9.97 7.47 -16.01
N ILE A 331 -9.94 8.67 -16.60
CA ILE A 331 -10.84 9.77 -16.32
C ILE A 331 -11.94 9.79 -17.37
N ILE A 332 -13.16 10.07 -16.91
CA ILE A 332 -14.34 10.32 -17.75
C ILE A 332 -14.62 11.83 -17.73
N GLU A 333 -14.55 12.46 -18.87
CA GLU A 333 -14.90 13.87 -19.06
C GLU A 333 -16.01 14.01 -20.10
N MET A 334 -16.56 15.18 -20.21
CA MET A 334 -17.49 15.55 -21.30
C MET A 334 -16.76 16.56 -22.18
N ASP A 335 -16.77 16.32 -23.49
CA ASP A 335 -16.24 17.29 -24.44
C ASP A 335 -17.22 18.46 -24.66
N ASP A 336 -16.80 19.45 -25.47
CA ASP A 336 -17.61 20.64 -25.77
C ASP A 336 -18.93 20.32 -26.50
N SER A 337 -19.03 19.13 -27.10
CA SER A 337 -20.26 18.65 -27.77
C SER A 337 -21.21 17.95 -26.82
N GLY A 338 -20.79 17.66 -25.58
CA GLY A 338 -21.50 16.86 -24.61
C GLY A 338 -21.31 15.35 -24.83
N GLU A 339 -20.36 14.94 -25.64
CA GLU A 339 -19.97 13.54 -25.76
C GLU A 339 -18.93 13.15 -24.69
N ARG A 340 -18.98 11.87 -24.30
CA ARG A 340 -18.04 11.34 -23.29
C ARG A 340 -16.67 11.14 -23.88
N LEU A 341 -15.68 11.76 -23.26
CA LEU A 341 -14.26 11.60 -23.55
C LEU A 341 -13.62 10.72 -22.46
N LEU A 342 -12.87 9.72 -22.86
CA LEU A 342 -12.11 8.85 -21.96
C LEU A 342 -10.62 9.17 -22.06
N LEU A 343 -10.04 9.66 -20.99
CA LEU A 343 -8.61 9.91 -20.87
C LEU A 343 -7.98 8.76 -20.07
N ALA A 344 -7.05 8.05 -20.68
CA ALA A 344 -6.40 6.91 -20.04
C ALA A 344 -4.90 7.17 -19.86
N ALA A 345 -4.35 6.79 -18.71
CA ALA A 345 -2.93 6.86 -18.41
C ALA A 345 -2.34 5.48 -18.10
N ALA A 346 -1.11 5.28 -18.53
CA ALA A 346 -0.30 4.10 -18.28
C ALA A 346 1.00 4.48 -17.57
N ASP A 347 1.29 3.80 -16.47
CA ASP A 347 2.44 4.08 -15.61
C ASP A 347 3.75 3.54 -16.22
N PRO A 348 4.82 4.34 -16.33
CA PRO A 348 6.09 3.89 -16.88
C PRO A 348 6.87 2.95 -15.94
N ARG A 349 6.45 2.76 -14.68
CA ARG A 349 7.15 1.90 -13.70
C ARG A 349 7.06 0.42 -14.01
N GLU A 350 6.11 0.03 -14.87
CA GLU A 350 5.99 -1.32 -15.43
C GLU A 350 5.58 -1.25 -16.90
N HIS A 351 5.56 -2.40 -17.57
CA HIS A 351 5.07 -2.51 -18.95
C HIS A 351 3.55 -2.40 -19.01
N THR A 352 3.03 -1.19 -18.91
CA THR A 352 1.59 -0.91 -18.96
C THR A 352 1.24 -0.14 -20.24
N TRP A 353 0.01 -0.29 -20.70
CA TRP A 353 -0.48 0.37 -21.92
C TRP A 353 -1.89 0.91 -21.72
N ALA A 354 -2.16 2.06 -22.35
CA ALA A 354 -3.50 2.61 -22.50
C ALA A 354 -3.95 2.42 -23.95
N ALA A 355 -5.17 1.96 -24.14
CA ALA A 355 -5.76 1.77 -25.47
C ALA A 355 -7.25 2.19 -25.44
N GLY A 356 -7.72 2.80 -26.51
CA GLY A 356 -9.11 3.22 -26.70
C GLY A 356 -9.57 3.05 -28.15
N ARG A 357 -10.91 3.10 -28.33
CA ARG A 357 -11.57 3.08 -29.64
C ARG A 357 -12.54 4.23 -29.76
#